data_1e802eef4581af43a54ea06cf09593b2
#
_entry.id   1e802eef4581af43a54ea06cf09593b2
#
_cell.length_a   1.000
_cell.length_b   1.000
_cell.length_c   1.000
_cell.angle_alpha   90.00
_cell.angle_beta   90.00
_cell.angle_gamma   90.00
#
_symmetry.space_group_name_H-M   'P 1'
#
loop_
_entity.id
_entity.type
_entity.pdbx_description
1 polymer ?
#
loop_
_entity_poly.entity_id
_entity_poly.type
_entity_poly.pdbx_seq_one_letter_code
_entity_poly.pdbx_strand_id
1 'polypeptide(L)'
;MSQINGRISQIIGPVIDVYFDTKGENPEKVLPKIHEALKVKRPDGRDLVIEVQQHIGEDTVRCVAMDNTDGLQRGLEVVSTGNPILMPAGEQIKGRMMNVIGQPIDGMKELDMKGAYPIHRAAPKFDELSTHKEMLATGIKAVSYTHLRAHETTLH
;
A
#
# COMPACT_ATOMS: atom_id res chain seq x y z
N MET A 1 -6.67 -0.93 -20.65
CA MET A 1 -5.99 -2.11 -20.13
C MET A 1 -7.06 -3.05 -19.61
N SER A 2 -7.07 -4.32 -20.02
CA SER A 2 -8.02 -5.31 -19.51
C SER A 2 -7.74 -5.51 -18.02
N GLN A 3 -8.75 -5.33 -17.16
CA GLN A 3 -8.65 -5.67 -15.75
C GLN A 3 -8.44 -7.18 -15.65
N ILE A 4 -7.36 -7.56 -15.00
CA ILE A 4 -7.03 -8.97 -14.77
C ILE A 4 -7.67 -9.35 -13.44
N ASN A 5 -8.50 -10.39 -13.46
CA ASN A 5 -9.16 -10.89 -12.28
C ASN A 5 -8.46 -12.16 -11.79
N GLY A 6 -8.10 -12.14 -10.51
CA GLY A 6 -7.58 -13.30 -9.79
C GLY A 6 -8.58 -13.84 -8.78
N ARG A 7 -8.19 -14.90 -8.09
CA ARG A 7 -8.95 -15.50 -7.00
C ARG A 7 -8.03 -15.83 -5.82
N ILE A 8 -8.52 -15.60 -4.61
CA ILE A 8 -7.77 -15.98 -3.41
C ILE A 8 -7.58 -17.51 -3.38
N SER A 9 -6.33 -17.94 -3.37
CA SER A 9 -5.96 -19.37 -3.24
C SER A 9 -5.69 -19.76 -1.79
N GLN A 10 -5.04 -18.89 -1.01
CA GLN A 10 -4.68 -19.15 0.38
C GLN A 10 -4.69 -17.86 1.21
N ILE A 11 -5.01 -18.00 2.50
CA ILE A 11 -4.99 -16.90 3.48
C ILE A 11 -4.21 -17.39 4.70
N ILE A 12 -3.17 -16.66 5.09
CA ILE A 12 -2.34 -16.94 6.25
C ILE A 12 -2.17 -15.65 7.06
N GLY A 13 -3.12 -15.36 7.96
CA GLY A 13 -3.13 -14.08 8.67
C GLY A 13 -3.21 -12.91 7.68
N PRO A 14 -2.26 -11.95 7.69
CA PRO A 14 -2.25 -10.82 6.77
C PRO A 14 -1.73 -11.18 5.36
N VAL A 15 -1.18 -12.38 5.18
CA VAL A 15 -0.63 -12.83 3.89
C VAL A 15 -1.70 -13.54 3.09
N ILE A 16 -1.88 -13.12 1.86
CA ILE A 16 -2.91 -13.62 0.94
C ILE A 16 -2.22 -14.03 -0.36
N ASP A 17 -2.38 -15.29 -0.73
CA ASP A 17 -1.92 -15.77 -2.03
C ASP A 17 -3.10 -15.71 -3.02
N VAL A 18 -2.85 -15.10 -4.18
CA VAL A 18 -3.84 -14.88 -5.24
C VAL A 18 -3.40 -15.59 -6.50
N TYR A 19 -4.24 -16.44 -7.03
CA TYR A 19 -4.07 -17.11 -8.30
C TYR A 19 -4.70 -16.29 -9.42
N PHE A 20 -3.99 -16.17 -10.55
CA PHE A 20 -4.44 -15.52 -11.77
C PHE A 20 -4.42 -16.55 -12.91
N ASP A 21 -5.51 -16.63 -13.65
CA ASP A 21 -5.57 -17.50 -14.83
C ASP A 21 -4.93 -16.78 -16.04
N THR A 22 -3.68 -17.11 -16.31
CA THR A 22 -2.91 -16.52 -17.43
C THR A 22 -3.30 -17.10 -18.80
N LYS A 23 -4.15 -18.16 -18.85
CA LYS A 23 -4.57 -18.85 -20.08
C LYS A 23 -3.41 -19.27 -20.98
N GLY A 24 -2.23 -19.49 -20.41
CA GLY A 24 -1.04 -19.88 -21.16
C GLY A 24 -0.29 -18.73 -21.81
N GLU A 25 -0.68 -17.48 -21.53
CA GLU A 25 0.11 -16.31 -21.89
C GLU A 25 1.35 -16.18 -20.99
N ASN A 26 2.34 -15.40 -21.43
CA ASN A 26 3.55 -15.19 -20.65
C ASN A 26 3.20 -14.53 -19.29
N PRO A 27 3.46 -15.20 -18.15
CA PRO A 27 3.11 -14.71 -16.81
C PRO A 27 3.64 -13.31 -16.52
N GLU A 28 4.82 -12.96 -17.01
CA GLU A 28 5.44 -11.64 -16.81
C GLU A 28 4.60 -10.46 -17.37
N LYS A 29 3.76 -10.74 -18.36
CA LYS A 29 2.91 -9.71 -19.00
C LYS A 29 1.52 -9.64 -18.39
N VAL A 30 1.07 -10.71 -17.78
CA VAL A 30 -0.30 -10.88 -17.29
C VAL A 30 -0.38 -10.66 -15.78
N LEU A 31 0.62 -11.14 -15.02
CA LEU A 31 0.60 -11.02 -13.56
C LEU A 31 0.76 -9.56 -13.11
N PRO A 32 0.08 -9.17 -12.02
CA PRO A 32 0.28 -7.88 -11.38
C PRO A 32 1.74 -7.65 -10.99
N LYS A 33 2.22 -6.43 -11.12
CA LYS A 33 3.59 -6.08 -10.77
C LYS A 33 3.79 -6.07 -9.25
N ILE A 34 5.05 -6.24 -8.82
CA ILE A 34 5.42 -6.05 -7.40
C ILE A 34 5.05 -4.62 -6.99
N HIS A 35 4.50 -4.48 -5.78
CA HIS A 35 3.93 -3.25 -5.20
C HIS A 35 2.64 -2.75 -5.87
N GLU A 36 2.06 -3.51 -6.77
CA GLU A 36 0.74 -3.19 -7.30
C GLU A 36 -0.35 -3.43 -6.25
N ALA A 37 -1.31 -2.52 -6.19
CA ALA A 37 -2.48 -2.65 -5.34
C ALA A 37 -3.55 -3.49 -6.02
N LEU A 38 -4.08 -4.48 -5.31
CA LEU A 38 -5.20 -5.29 -5.74
C LEU A 38 -6.40 -5.04 -4.80
N LYS A 39 -7.61 -5.18 -5.31
CA LYS A 39 -8.84 -5.04 -4.54
C LYS A 39 -9.54 -6.39 -4.42
N VAL A 40 -9.81 -6.81 -3.20
CA VAL A 40 -10.62 -7.98 -2.88
C VAL A 40 -12.03 -7.49 -2.58
N LYS A 41 -13.01 -8.00 -3.30
CA LYS A 41 -14.43 -7.72 -3.04
C LYS A 41 -14.91 -8.59 -1.89
N ARG A 42 -15.24 -7.97 -0.78
CA ARG A 42 -15.80 -8.67 0.38
C ARG A 42 -17.34 -8.83 0.25
N PRO A 43 -17.92 -9.87 0.84
CA PRO A 43 -19.38 -10.05 0.88
C PRO A 43 -20.12 -8.94 1.63
N ASP A 44 -19.44 -8.25 2.55
CA ASP A 44 -19.97 -7.13 3.34
C ASP A 44 -20.01 -5.79 2.57
N GLY A 45 -19.57 -5.80 1.30
CA GLY A 45 -19.56 -4.64 0.42
C GLY A 45 -18.36 -3.69 0.63
N ARG A 46 -17.46 -3.98 1.57
CA ARG A 46 -16.22 -3.21 1.75
C ARG A 46 -15.08 -3.85 0.97
N ASP A 47 -14.38 -3.06 0.16
CA ASP A 47 -13.21 -3.53 -0.54
C ASP A 47 -12.01 -3.61 0.41
N LEU A 48 -11.28 -4.73 0.37
CA LEU A 48 -9.98 -4.85 1.01
C LEU A 48 -8.89 -4.59 -0.03
N VAL A 49 -7.98 -3.67 0.28
CA VAL A 49 -6.77 -3.47 -0.53
C VAL A 49 -5.67 -4.37 -0.03
N ILE A 50 -5.04 -5.09 -0.95
CA ILE A 50 -3.86 -5.92 -0.73
C ILE A 50 -2.74 -5.49 -1.68
N GLU A 51 -1.50 -5.60 -1.27
CA GLU A 51 -0.34 -5.22 -2.06
C GLU A 51 0.48 -6.44 -2.45
N VAL A 52 0.85 -6.52 -3.73
CA VAL A 52 1.70 -7.59 -4.25
C VAL A 52 3.12 -7.43 -3.72
N GLN A 53 3.63 -8.46 -3.04
CA GLN A 53 4.99 -8.48 -2.50
C GLN A 53 5.93 -9.39 -3.29
N GLN A 54 5.41 -10.50 -3.80
CA GLN A 54 6.24 -11.51 -4.45
C GLN A 54 5.43 -12.34 -5.45
N HIS A 55 6.06 -12.75 -6.54
CA HIS A 55 5.58 -13.83 -7.39
C HIS A 55 6.15 -15.15 -6.87
N ILE A 56 5.27 -16.12 -6.58
CA ILE A 56 5.68 -17.42 -6.02
C ILE A 56 5.65 -18.56 -7.05
N GLY A 57 5.37 -18.23 -8.31
CA GLY A 57 5.26 -19.20 -9.40
C GLY A 57 3.84 -19.72 -9.60
N GLU A 58 3.65 -20.56 -10.62
CA GLU A 58 2.35 -21.17 -10.98
C GLU A 58 1.19 -20.15 -11.03
N ASP A 59 1.42 -19.02 -11.71
CA ASP A 59 0.46 -17.94 -11.87
C ASP A 59 -0.08 -17.36 -10.53
N THR A 60 0.67 -17.54 -9.46
CA THR A 60 0.29 -17.11 -8.11
C THR A 60 1.18 -15.98 -7.60
N VAL A 61 0.56 -14.98 -7.04
CA VAL A 61 1.24 -13.86 -6.39
C VAL A 61 0.94 -13.85 -4.90
N ARG A 62 1.93 -13.49 -4.10
CA ARG A 62 1.81 -13.30 -2.66
C ARG A 62 1.62 -11.83 -2.35
N CYS A 63 0.58 -11.55 -1.58
CA CYS A 63 0.16 -10.22 -1.23
C CYS A 63 0.09 -10.04 0.29
N VAL A 64 0.16 -8.80 0.74
CA VAL A 64 -0.07 -8.41 2.14
C VAL A 64 -1.32 -7.54 2.22
N ALA A 65 -2.20 -7.87 3.15
CA ALA A 65 -3.42 -7.10 3.40
C ALA A 65 -3.11 -5.78 4.12
N MET A 66 -3.75 -4.71 3.67
CA MET A 66 -3.64 -3.37 4.27
C MET A 66 -4.66 -3.13 5.37
N ASP A 67 -5.54 -4.07 5.63
CA ASP A 67 -6.55 -4.03 6.68
C ASP A 67 -6.82 -5.46 7.17
N ASN A 68 -7.71 -5.60 8.16
CA ASN A 68 -8.08 -6.87 8.76
C ASN A 68 -8.57 -7.89 7.70
N THR A 69 -8.13 -9.12 7.84
CA THR A 69 -8.46 -10.24 6.95
C THR A 69 -9.62 -11.12 7.45
N ASP A 70 -10.25 -10.73 8.56
CA ASP A 70 -11.37 -11.50 9.14
C ASP A 70 -12.53 -11.65 8.14
N GLY A 71 -13.07 -12.84 8.06
CA GLY A 71 -14.19 -13.16 7.18
C GLY A 71 -13.82 -13.34 5.69
N LEU A 72 -12.54 -13.24 5.32
CA LEU A 72 -12.10 -13.57 3.97
C LEU A 72 -12.21 -15.08 3.73
N GLN A 73 -12.60 -15.43 2.51
CA GLN A 73 -12.72 -16.80 2.07
C GLN A 73 -11.88 -17.08 0.83
N ARG A 74 -11.44 -18.31 0.68
CA ARG A 74 -10.80 -18.76 -0.56
C ARG A 74 -11.79 -18.66 -1.72
N GLY A 75 -11.29 -18.35 -2.91
CA GLY A 75 -12.12 -18.22 -4.11
C GLY A 75 -12.74 -16.84 -4.30
N LEU A 76 -12.64 -15.91 -3.34
CA LEU A 76 -13.08 -14.52 -3.56
C LEU A 76 -12.35 -13.89 -4.73
N GLU A 77 -13.09 -13.07 -5.48
CA GLU A 77 -12.56 -12.34 -6.61
C GLU A 77 -11.60 -11.23 -6.17
N VAL A 78 -10.49 -11.14 -6.86
CA VAL A 78 -9.46 -10.11 -6.68
C VAL A 78 -9.26 -9.40 -8.00
N VAL A 79 -9.32 -8.08 -7.98
CA VAL A 79 -9.19 -7.24 -9.18
C VAL A 79 -7.91 -6.43 -9.11
N SER A 80 -7.10 -6.50 -10.17
CA SER A 80 -5.92 -5.65 -10.31
C SER A 80 -6.33 -4.20 -10.56
N THR A 81 -5.66 -3.25 -9.88
CA THR A 81 -5.86 -1.81 -10.11
C THR A 81 -4.93 -1.24 -11.18
N GLY A 82 -3.87 -1.98 -11.54
CA GLY A 82 -2.83 -1.53 -12.46
C GLY A 82 -1.90 -0.46 -11.91
N ASN A 83 -2.07 -0.07 -10.65
CA ASN A 83 -1.30 0.99 -9.99
C ASN A 83 -0.88 0.56 -8.58
N PRO A 84 0.25 1.09 -8.06
CA PRO A 84 0.58 0.92 -6.65
C PRO A 84 -0.39 1.69 -5.76
N ILE A 85 -0.29 1.49 -4.44
CA ILE A 85 -1.02 2.30 -3.47
C ILE A 85 -0.53 3.74 -3.59
N LEU A 86 -1.49 4.67 -3.80
CA LEU A 86 -1.22 6.09 -3.97
C LEU A 86 -1.64 6.84 -2.71
N MET A 87 -0.82 7.81 -2.30
CA MET A 87 -1.14 8.73 -1.21
C MET A 87 -1.37 10.14 -1.76
N PRO A 88 -2.45 10.80 -1.33
CA PRO A 88 -2.68 12.20 -1.69
C PRO A 88 -1.54 13.07 -1.17
N ALA A 89 -1.27 14.16 -1.86
CA ALA A 89 -0.18 15.08 -1.55
C ALA A 89 -0.62 16.54 -1.66
N GLY A 90 0.28 17.45 -1.24
CA GLY A 90 0.08 18.90 -1.32
C GLY A 90 -0.59 19.49 -0.08
N GLU A 91 -1.04 20.72 -0.19
CA GLU A 91 -1.60 21.50 0.93
C GLU A 91 -2.88 20.89 1.52
N GLN A 92 -3.63 20.14 0.73
CA GLN A 92 -4.90 19.53 1.13
C GLN A 92 -4.77 18.48 2.25
N ILE A 93 -3.57 17.93 2.46
CA ILE A 93 -3.34 16.91 3.49
C ILE A 93 -3.01 17.50 4.87
N LYS A 94 -2.74 18.80 4.95
CA LYS A 94 -2.39 19.44 6.22
C LYS A 94 -3.55 19.39 7.20
N GLY A 95 -3.29 18.91 8.41
CA GLY A 95 -4.29 18.76 9.46
C GLY A 95 -5.32 17.64 9.23
N ARG A 96 -5.12 16.77 8.23
CA ARG A 96 -5.99 15.64 7.91
C ARG A 96 -5.48 14.33 8.49
N MET A 97 -6.39 13.41 8.79
CA MET A 97 -6.07 12.03 9.16
C MET A 97 -6.51 11.06 8.07
N MET A 98 -5.61 10.17 7.68
CA MET A 98 -5.82 9.19 6.62
C MET A 98 -5.42 7.80 7.07
N ASN A 99 -6.06 6.79 6.49
CA ASN A 99 -5.63 5.40 6.62
C ASN A 99 -4.43 5.10 5.70
N VAL A 100 -3.92 3.86 5.78
CA VAL A 100 -2.74 3.41 5.01
C VAL A 100 -2.93 3.41 3.49
N ILE A 101 -4.17 3.51 3.01
CA ILE A 101 -4.51 3.57 1.58
C ILE A 101 -4.92 4.97 1.12
N GLY A 102 -4.65 6.01 1.94
CA GLY A 102 -4.90 7.41 1.59
C GLY A 102 -6.35 7.88 1.71
N GLN A 103 -7.23 7.09 2.31
CA GLN A 103 -8.62 7.49 2.55
C GLN A 103 -8.73 8.29 3.85
N PRO A 104 -9.52 9.39 3.87
CA PRO A 104 -9.70 10.17 5.08
C PRO A 104 -10.50 9.39 6.13
N ILE A 105 -10.07 9.48 7.38
CA ILE A 105 -10.72 8.88 8.56
C ILE A 105 -11.17 9.93 9.57
N ASP A 106 -11.06 11.20 9.21
CA ASP A 106 -11.40 12.38 10.04
C ASP A 106 -12.84 12.86 9.87
N GLY A 107 -13.65 12.17 9.06
CA GLY A 107 -15.04 12.54 8.78
C GLY A 107 -15.21 13.75 7.87
N MET A 108 -14.12 14.27 7.30
CA MET A 108 -14.14 15.36 6.34
C MET A 108 -14.25 14.84 4.90
N LYS A 109 -14.32 15.77 3.93
CA LYS A 109 -14.41 15.46 2.50
C LYS A 109 -13.23 14.58 2.03
N GLU A 110 -13.50 13.77 1.03
CA GLU A 110 -12.46 13.04 0.31
C GLU A 110 -11.41 13.99 -0.27
N LEU A 111 -10.19 13.46 -0.39
CA LEU A 111 -9.04 14.19 -0.90
C LEU A 111 -8.92 13.99 -2.42
N ASP A 112 -8.48 15.05 -3.12
CA ASP A 112 -8.19 14.93 -4.54
C ASP A 112 -6.92 14.10 -4.75
N MET A 113 -7.03 13.06 -5.56
CA MET A 113 -5.92 12.18 -5.90
C MET A 113 -5.05 12.72 -7.05
N LYS A 114 -5.38 13.91 -7.59
CA LYS A 114 -4.50 14.56 -8.58
C LYS A 114 -3.17 14.92 -7.94
N GLY A 115 -2.08 14.43 -8.52
CA GLY A 115 -0.74 14.59 -7.97
C GLY A 115 -0.43 13.69 -6.77
N ALA A 116 -1.22 12.66 -6.55
CA ALA A 116 -0.91 11.63 -5.56
C ALA A 116 0.40 10.89 -5.92
N TYR A 117 1.16 10.52 -4.92
CA TYR A 117 2.41 9.79 -5.08
C TYR A 117 2.27 8.33 -4.67
N PRO A 118 2.96 7.41 -5.36
CA PRO A 118 3.05 6.02 -4.89
C PRO A 118 3.80 5.98 -3.55
N ILE A 119 3.36 5.09 -2.65
CA ILE A 119 4.03 4.90 -1.35
C ILE A 119 5.45 4.35 -1.52
N HIS A 120 5.68 3.55 -2.56
CA HIS A 120 7.00 3.09 -2.95
C HIS A 120 7.57 4.00 -4.04
N ARG A 121 8.53 4.83 -3.67
CA ARG A 121 9.25 5.69 -4.62
C ARG A 121 10.72 5.73 -4.28
N ALA A 122 11.55 5.90 -5.31
CA ALA A 122 12.97 6.07 -5.13
C ALA A 122 13.29 7.35 -4.33
N ALA A 123 14.37 7.33 -3.58
CA ALA A 123 14.89 8.53 -2.94
C ALA A 123 15.26 9.58 -4.00
N PRO A 124 15.12 10.88 -3.68
CA PRO A 124 15.58 11.96 -4.57
C PRO A 124 17.06 11.78 -4.91
N LYS A 125 17.43 12.12 -6.13
CA LYS A 125 18.83 12.15 -6.53
C LYS A 125 19.56 13.30 -5.85
N PHE A 126 20.89 13.22 -5.78
CA PHE A 126 21.70 14.22 -5.10
C PHE A 126 21.57 15.62 -5.71
N ASP A 127 21.40 15.70 -7.01
CA ASP A 127 21.19 16.94 -7.78
C ASP A 127 19.81 17.59 -7.54
N GLU A 128 18.83 16.81 -7.06
CA GLU A 128 17.48 17.26 -6.72
C GLU A 128 17.38 17.75 -5.26
N LEU A 129 18.42 17.53 -4.44
CA LEU A 129 18.42 17.92 -3.04
C LEU A 129 18.65 19.42 -2.89
N SER A 130 17.79 20.09 -2.11
CA SER A 130 18.00 21.48 -1.73
C SER A 130 19.18 21.60 -0.77
N THR A 131 20.09 22.54 -1.04
CA THR A 131 21.17 22.91 -0.11
C THR A 131 20.66 23.78 1.04
N HIS A 132 19.48 24.37 0.90
CA HIS A 132 18.83 25.13 1.95
C HIS A 132 18.21 24.21 2.99
N LYS A 133 18.60 24.38 4.25
CA LYS A 133 18.00 23.68 5.37
C LYS A 133 16.77 24.46 5.86
N GLU A 134 15.60 23.87 5.72
CA GLU A 134 14.36 24.39 6.28
C GLU A 134 13.96 23.56 7.50
N MET A 135 13.47 24.24 8.54
CA MET A 135 12.99 23.56 9.75
C MET A 135 11.57 23.05 9.53
N LEU A 136 11.38 21.74 9.58
CA LEU A 136 10.06 21.13 9.57
C LEU A 136 9.53 21.02 11.02
N ALA A 137 8.55 21.84 11.37
CA ALA A 137 7.88 21.77 12.67
C ALA A 137 6.92 20.57 12.69
N THR A 138 7.29 19.51 13.40
CA THR A 138 6.49 18.27 13.48
C THR A 138 5.49 18.25 14.63
N GLY A 139 5.58 19.18 15.58
CA GLY A 139 4.81 19.17 16.82
C GLY A 139 5.26 18.12 17.84
N ILE A 140 6.28 17.32 17.53
CA ILE A 140 6.84 16.34 18.45
C ILE A 140 7.69 17.05 19.51
N LYS A 141 7.43 16.78 20.80
CA LYS A 141 8.23 17.35 21.89
C LYS A 141 9.64 16.78 21.84
N ALA A 142 10.64 17.66 21.91
CA ALA A 142 12.06 17.30 21.89
C ALA A 142 12.45 16.28 22.97
N VAL A 143 11.82 16.34 24.14
CA VAL A 143 12.04 15.40 25.26
C VAL A 143 11.71 13.97 24.87
N SER A 144 10.59 13.74 24.19
CA SER A 144 10.21 12.39 23.75
C SER A 144 11.17 11.85 22.71
N TYR A 145 11.66 12.70 21.81
CA TYR A 145 12.62 12.32 20.79
C TYR A 145 13.99 11.97 21.36
N THR A 146 14.51 12.78 22.26
CA THR A 146 15.81 12.54 22.91
C THR A 146 15.77 11.32 23.84
N HIS A 147 14.64 11.05 24.48
CA HIS A 147 14.50 9.89 25.37
C HIS A 147 14.45 8.56 24.60
N LEU A 148 13.73 8.50 23.50
CA LEU A 148 13.73 7.34 22.59
C LEU A 148 15.15 7.01 22.10
N ARG A 149 15.92 8.02 21.73
CA ARG A 149 17.29 7.84 21.27
C ARG A 149 18.25 7.38 22.37
N ALA A 150 18.04 7.81 23.60
CA ALA A 150 18.81 7.36 24.76
C ALA A 150 18.58 5.87 25.07
N HIS A 151 17.36 5.39 24.88
CA HIS A 151 17.06 3.96 25.05
C HIS A 151 17.65 3.07 23.94
N GLU A 152 17.72 3.55 22.73
CA GLU A 152 18.37 2.82 21.61
C GLU A 152 19.89 2.71 21.81
N THR A 153 20.53 3.65 22.50
CA THR A 153 21.99 3.66 22.73
C THR A 153 22.42 2.89 23.97
N THR A 154 21.51 2.47 24.84
CA THR A 154 21.82 1.70 26.05
C THR A 154 21.70 0.19 25.89
N LEU A 155 21.41 -0.28 24.70
CA LEU A 155 21.32 -1.72 24.35
C LEU A 155 22.59 -2.27 23.70
N HIS A 156 23.77 -1.70 24.03
CA HIS A 156 25.07 -2.29 23.67
C HIS A 156 25.83 -2.70 24.92
#